data_f8324d342bc2988cbb05c41b8a11cd69
#
_entry.id   f8324d342bc2988cbb05c41b8a11cd69
#
_cell.length_a   1.000
_cell.length_b   1.000
_cell.length_c   1.000
_cell.angle_alpha   90.00
_cell.angle_beta   90.00
_cell.angle_gamma   90.00
#
_symmetry.space_group_name_H-M   'P 1'
#
loop_
_entity.id
_entity.type
_entity.pdbx_description
1 polymer ?
#
loop_
_entity_poly.entity_id
_entity_poly.type
_entity_poly.pdbx_seq_one_letter_code
_entity_poly.pdbx_strand_id
1 'polypeptide(L)'
;GPGEAEPKPVTQVVFPTEVGEAVFALKGPGVVGPIAAGGRYYIVKVEEYLPSTLPAFEEVKDRVAQDAERAKGNGVLEAYLEELRKKAQVRFAEDNPYAYQNPPVAKVNEKEILLSEVLQPVFSNQQTVALVQQGLGELAVQFFLPQTLENLIDRELLVEAARKSGKPFIGSKAEIAEAYLRYETRDVTASEEEARAFYSENPALFTVPASAKVIGVNFKEEAQAKAF
;
A
#
# COMPACT_ATOMS: atom_id res chain seq x y z
N GLY A 1 39.88 -10.08 4.93
CA GLY A 1 38.49 -10.39 4.62
C GLY A 1 37.57 -9.24 4.98
N PRO A 2 36.49 -8.96 4.25
CA PRO A 2 35.50 -8.00 4.70
C PRO A 2 34.88 -8.55 5.98
N GLY A 3 34.75 -7.69 7.01
CA GLY A 3 34.26 -8.08 8.33
C GLY A 3 32.94 -8.82 8.22
N GLU A 4 32.88 -9.98 8.85
CA GLU A 4 31.66 -10.79 9.00
C GLU A 4 30.66 -9.99 9.82
N ALA A 5 29.80 -9.26 9.12
CA ALA A 5 28.59 -8.73 9.77
C ALA A 5 27.76 -9.96 10.20
N GLU A 6 27.39 -10.03 11.47
CA GLU A 6 26.47 -11.07 11.94
C GLU A 6 25.25 -11.13 11.02
N PRO A 7 24.86 -12.33 10.55
CA PRO A 7 23.74 -12.47 9.64
C PRO A 7 22.46 -11.97 10.34
N LYS A 8 21.82 -10.96 9.73
CA LYS A 8 20.54 -10.44 10.22
C LYS A 8 19.40 -11.38 9.79
N PRO A 9 18.36 -11.55 10.61
CA PRO A 9 17.18 -12.32 10.22
C PRO A 9 16.55 -11.74 8.93
N VAL A 10 16.25 -12.60 7.98
CA VAL A 10 15.58 -12.27 6.72
C VAL A 10 14.29 -13.06 6.57
N THR A 11 13.29 -12.48 5.92
CA THR A 11 12.02 -13.15 5.60
C THR A 11 12.10 -13.84 4.25
N GLN A 12 11.15 -14.74 3.97
CA GLN A 12 11.11 -15.52 2.73
C GLN A 12 11.10 -14.65 1.46
N VAL A 13 10.47 -13.48 1.51
CA VAL A 13 10.32 -12.56 0.35
C VAL A 13 11.64 -11.93 -0.12
N VAL A 14 12.71 -12.04 0.64
CA VAL A 14 14.05 -11.55 0.26
C VAL A 14 14.70 -12.43 -0.80
N PHE A 15 14.26 -13.69 -0.92
CA PHE A 15 14.80 -14.66 -1.86
C PHE A 15 13.97 -14.76 -3.13
N PRO A 16 14.56 -15.25 -4.26
CA PRO A 16 13.75 -15.84 -5.32
C PRO A 16 12.83 -16.93 -4.75
N THR A 17 11.64 -17.08 -5.32
CA THR A 17 10.56 -17.95 -4.78
C THR A 17 11.05 -19.35 -4.42
N GLU A 18 11.74 -20.01 -5.35
CA GLU A 18 12.22 -21.40 -5.19
C GLU A 18 13.27 -21.51 -4.07
N VAL A 19 14.12 -20.51 -3.93
CA VAL A 19 15.12 -20.46 -2.85
C VAL A 19 14.46 -20.22 -1.52
N GLY A 20 13.54 -19.26 -1.45
CA GLY A 20 12.78 -18.94 -0.25
C GLY A 20 11.97 -20.12 0.26
N GLU A 21 11.26 -20.81 -0.61
CA GLU A 21 10.50 -22.03 -0.26
C GLU A 21 11.40 -23.10 0.34
N ALA A 22 12.54 -23.42 -0.28
CA ALA A 22 13.46 -24.42 0.20
C ALA A 22 14.11 -24.04 1.54
N VAL A 23 14.53 -22.78 1.71
CA VAL A 23 15.11 -22.28 2.96
C VAL A 23 14.12 -22.37 4.12
N PHE A 24 12.88 -21.92 3.89
CA PHE A 24 11.87 -21.88 4.96
C PHE A 24 11.16 -23.24 5.20
N ALA A 25 11.29 -24.19 4.26
CA ALA A 25 10.85 -25.57 4.47
C ALA A 25 11.69 -26.32 5.52
N LEU A 26 12.94 -25.94 5.76
CA LEU A 26 13.81 -26.56 6.76
C LEU A 26 13.28 -26.38 8.19
N LYS A 27 12.67 -25.24 8.51
CA LYS A 27 12.17 -24.89 9.85
C LYS A 27 13.22 -25.05 10.97
N GLY A 28 14.50 -24.94 10.64
CA GLY A 28 15.64 -25.09 11.55
C GLY A 28 16.98 -24.92 10.85
N PRO A 29 18.09 -25.05 11.57
CA PRO A 29 19.44 -25.01 11.00
C PRO A 29 19.64 -26.11 9.94
N GLY A 30 20.33 -25.77 8.85
CA GLY A 30 20.61 -26.72 7.77
C GLY A 30 21.15 -26.03 6.53
N VAL A 31 21.42 -26.81 5.49
CA VAL A 31 21.90 -26.31 4.21
C VAL A 31 20.96 -26.75 3.09
N VAL A 32 20.59 -25.84 2.22
CA VAL A 32 19.81 -26.14 1.01
C VAL A 32 20.58 -25.70 -0.22
N GLY A 33 20.44 -26.47 -1.29
CA GLY A 33 21.04 -26.17 -2.59
C GLY A 33 21.83 -27.34 -3.18
N PRO A 34 22.34 -27.18 -4.40
CA PRO A 34 22.14 -26.00 -5.24
C PRO A 34 20.71 -25.87 -5.79
N ILE A 35 20.13 -24.67 -5.68
CA ILE A 35 18.79 -24.34 -6.18
C ILE A 35 18.92 -23.37 -7.35
N ALA A 36 18.33 -23.72 -8.49
CA ALA A 36 18.31 -22.87 -9.67
C ALA A 36 17.22 -21.81 -9.54
N ALA A 37 17.58 -20.53 -9.65
CA ALA A 37 16.64 -19.42 -9.66
C ALA A 37 17.25 -18.21 -10.37
N GLY A 38 16.47 -17.52 -11.22
CA GLY A 38 16.91 -16.29 -11.89
C GLY A 38 18.21 -16.43 -12.69
N GLY A 39 18.47 -17.63 -13.28
CA GLY A 39 19.68 -17.92 -14.06
C GLY A 39 20.95 -18.08 -13.19
N ARG A 40 20.80 -18.32 -11.89
CA ARG A 40 21.89 -18.60 -10.94
C ARG A 40 21.58 -19.83 -10.10
N TYR A 41 22.60 -20.36 -9.44
CA TYR A 41 22.50 -21.48 -8.49
C TYR A 41 22.83 -21.00 -7.09
N TYR A 42 21.97 -21.27 -6.14
CA TYR A 42 22.06 -20.79 -4.76
C TYR A 42 22.34 -21.97 -3.83
N ILE A 43 23.30 -21.76 -2.92
CA ILE A 43 23.49 -22.60 -1.73
C ILE A 43 23.29 -21.68 -0.53
N VAL A 44 22.39 -22.07 0.37
CA VAL A 44 22.03 -21.28 1.54
C VAL A 44 22.16 -22.16 2.79
N LYS A 45 22.97 -21.69 3.75
CA LYS A 45 23.06 -22.24 5.09
C LYS A 45 22.11 -21.45 5.99
N VAL A 46 21.15 -22.13 6.59
CA VAL A 46 20.29 -21.59 7.64
C VAL A 46 20.98 -21.82 8.97
N GLU A 47 21.27 -20.77 9.71
CA GLU A 47 21.89 -20.84 11.03
C GLU A 47 20.83 -20.86 12.13
N GLU A 48 19.76 -20.08 11.96
CA GLU A 48 18.67 -20.00 12.90
C GLU A 48 17.35 -19.77 12.12
N TYR A 49 16.31 -20.46 12.53
CA TYR A 49 14.95 -20.25 12.03
C TYR A 49 14.07 -19.72 13.14
N LEU A 50 13.43 -18.58 12.89
CA LEU A 50 12.49 -17.93 13.79
C LEU A 50 11.08 -18.11 13.21
N PRO A 51 10.22 -18.91 13.86
CA PRO A 51 8.87 -19.16 13.36
C PRO A 51 8.03 -17.88 13.36
N SER A 52 7.00 -17.87 12.54
CA SER A 52 6.00 -16.80 12.59
C SER A 52 5.29 -16.81 13.93
N THR A 53 5.15 -15.66 14.55
CA THR A 53 4.47 -15.50 15.84
C THR A 53 3.43 -14.40 15.78
N LEU A 54 2.31 -14.59 16.43
CA LEU A 54 1.32 -13.56 16.72
C LEU A 54 1.52 -13.14 18.19
N PRO A 55 2.03 -11.93 18.45
CA PRO A 55 2.20 -11.45 19.82
C PRO A 55 0.86 -11.41 20.56
N ALA A 56 0.87 -11.63 21.86
CA ALA A 56 -0.34 -11.50 22.66
C ALA A 56 -0.92 -10.07 22.58
N PHE A 57 -2.24 -9.93 22.67
CA PHE A 57 -2.89 -8.63 22.60
C PHE A 57 -2.27 -7.58 23.52
N GLU A 58 -1.94 -7.96 24.77
CA GLU A 58 -1.37 -7.05 25.77
C GLU A 58 0.01 -6.50 25.37
N GLU A 59 0.77 -7.24 24.55
CA GLU A 59 2.10 -6.82 24.07
C GLU A 59 2.00 -5.76 22.95
N VAL A 60 0.89 -5.75 22.24
CA VAL A 60 0.67 -4.89 21.07
C VAL A 60 -0.54 -3.96 21.25
N LYS A 61 -1.10 -3.88 22.43
CA LYS A 61 -2.36 -3.19 22.76
C LYS A 61 -2.41 -1.75 22.23
N ASP A 62 -1.35 -0.97 22.46
CA ASP A 62 -1.31 0.44 22.03
C ASP A 62 -1.32 0.57 20.51
N ARG A 63 -0.58 -0.29 19.82
CA ARG A 63 -0.57 -0.35 18.36
C ARG A 63 -1.93 -0.77 17.81
N VAL A 64 -2.53 -1.81 18.40
CA VAL A 64 -3.87 -2.29 18.02
C VAL A 64 -4.92 -1.19 18.22
N ALA A 65 -4.87 -0.46 19.33
CA ALA A 65 -5.78 0.65 19.60
C ALA A 65 -5.67 1.73 18.51
N GLN A 66 -4.46 2.15 18.15
CA GLN A 66 -4.23 3.13 17.10
C GLN A 66 -4.71 2.65 15.72
N ASP A 67 -4.44 1.39 15.37
CA ASP A 67 -4.88 0.81 14.10
C ASP A 67 -6.41 0.65 14.05
N ALA A 68 -7.06 0.29 15.17
CA ALA A 68 -8.50 0.20 15.29
C ALA A 68 -9.16 1.61 15.20
N GLU A 69 -8.60 2.62 15.84
CA GLU A 69 -9.06 4.01 15.73
C GLU A 69 -8.95 4.50 14.27
N ARG A 70 -7.84 4.21 13.61
CA ARG A 70 -7.64 4.57 12.20
C ARG A 70 -8.65 3.87 11.30
N ALA A 71 -8.89 2.56 11.50
CA ALA A 71 -9.86 1.80 10.73
C ALA A 71 -11.28 2.33 10.93
N LYS A 72 -11.65 2.65 12.19
CA LYS A 72 -12.95 3.25 12.53
C LYS A 72 -13.09 4.66 11.92
N GLY A 73 -12.04 5.47 11.98
CA GLY A 73 -11.99 6.80 11.35
C GLY A 73 -12.20 6.73 9.84
N ASN A 74 -11.58 5.78 9.17
CA ASN A 74 -11.77 5.55 7.73
C ASN A 74 -13.22 5.15 7.42
N GLY A 75 -13.84 4.28 8.22
CA GLY A 75 -15.25 3.92 8.04
C GLY A 75 -16.21 5.10 8.21
N VAL A 76 -15.95 5.98 9.18
CA VAL A 76 -16.72 7.22 9.37
C VAL A 76 -16.56 8.14 8.16
N LEU A 77 -15.34 8.25 7.63
CA LEU A 77 -15.04 9.04 6.44
C LEU A 77 -15.75 8.50 5.20
N GLU A 78 -15.65 7.20 4.95
CA GLU A 78 -16.32 6.57 3.80
C GLU A 78 -17.83 6.81 3.83
N ALA A 79 -18.45 6.63 4.99
CA ALA A 79 -19.88 6.91 5.18
C ALA A 79 -20.22 8.39 4.93
N TYR A 80 -19.37 9.31 5.38
CA TYR A 80 -19.55 10.74 5.17
C TYR A 80 -19.40 11.13 3.69
N LEU A 81 -18.37 10.61 3.01
CA LEU A 81 -18.18 10.82 1.58
C LEU A 81 -19.36 10.26 0.76
N GLU A 82 -19.87 9.09 1.13
CA GLU A 82 -21.05 8.52 0.48
C GLU A 82 -22.27 9.43 0.63
N GLU A 83 -22.49 10.03 1.82
CA GLU A 83 -23.54 11.01 2.00
C GLU A 83 -23.35 12.28 1.17
N LEU A 84 -22.11 12.78 1.09
CA LEU A 84 -21.79 13.93 0.23
C LEU A 84 -22.05 13.62 -1.24
N ARG A 85 -21.64 12.43 -1.71
CA ARG A 85 -21.89 11.97 -3.09
C ARG A 85 -23.38 11.84 -3.41
N LYS A 86 -24.18 11.32 -2.47
CA LYS A 86 -25.67 11.24 -2.62
C LYS A 86 -26.32 12.61 -2.72
N LYS A 87 -25.80 13.62 -2.05
CA LYS A 87 -26.30 15.00 -2.05
C LYS A 87 -25.75 15.82 -3.22
N ALA A 88 -24.62 15.42 -3.79
CA ALA A 88 -23.98 16.10 -4.90
C ALA A 88 -24.53 15.65 -6.26
N GLN A 89 -24.40 16.53 -7.25
CA GLN A 89 -24.63 16.17 -8.64
C GLN A 89 -23.29 15.82 -9.29
N VAL A 90 -22.92 14.54 -9.23
CA VAL A 90 -21.73 14.03 -9.94
C VAL A 90 -22.18 13.58 -11.33
N ARG A 91 -21.56 14.15 -12.36
CA ARG A 91 -21.77 13.78 -13.76
C ARG A 91 -20.45 13.48 -14.40
N PHE A 92 -20.36 12.33 -15.07
CA PHE A 92 -19.22 11.96 -15.89
C PHE A 92 -19.45 12.48 -17.31
N ALA A 93 -18.38 12.97 -17.97
CA ALA A 93 -18.44 13.33 -19.37
C ALA A 93 -18.56 12.05 -20.22
N GLU A 94 -19.38 12.10 -21.25
CA GLU A 94 -19.42 11.05 -22.27
C GLU A 94 -18.12 11.08 -23.09
N ASP A 95 -17.72 9.93 -23.65
CA ASP A 95 -16.53 9.81 -24.48
C ASP A 95 -16.53 10.86 -25.58
N ASN A 96 -15.52 11.73 -25.57
CA ASN A 96 -15.35 12.74 -26.58
C ASN A 96 -14.23 12.37 -27.55
N PRO A 97 -14.52 11.94 -28.79
CA PRO A 97 -13.50 11.51 -29.74
C PRO A 97 -12.61 12.65 -30.25
N TYR A 98 -12.91 13.91 -29.93
CA TYR A 98 -12.16 15.09 -30.36
C TYR A 98 -11.30 15.74 -29.28
N ALA A 99 -10.74 14.93 -28.41
CA ALA A 99 -10.02 15.33 -27.19
C ALA A 99 -8.66 16.04 -27.40
N TYR A 100 -8.52 16.89 -28.39
CA TYR A 100 -7.38 17.82 -28.50
C TYR A 100 -7.48 19.04 -27.58
N GLN A 101 -8.62 19.26 -26.97
CA GLN A 101 -8.84 20.29 -25.97
C GLN A 101 -9.01 19.58 -24.62
N ASN A 102 -8.52 20.21 -23.56
CA ASN A 102 -8.61 19.71 -22.19
C ASN A 102 -10.09 19.63 -21.71
N PRO A 103 -10.84 18.58 -22.05
CA PRO A 103 -12.27 18.50 -21.75
C PRO A 103 -12.52 18.24 -20.28
N PRO A 104 -13.68 18.62 -19.74
CA PRO A 104 -14.12 18.14 -18.45
C PRO A 104 -14.41 16.62 -18.54
N VAL A 105 -13.87 15.85 -17.59
CA VAL A 105 -14.10 14.40 -17.48
C VAL A 105 -15.14 14.07 -16.40
N ALA A 106 -15.34 14.98 -15.44
CA ALA A 106 -16.41 14.91 -14.46
C ALA A 106 -16.86 16.33 -14.07
N LYS A 107 -18.06 16.42 -13.50
CA LYS A 107 -18.57 17.63 -12.88
C LYS A 107 -19.13 17.27 -11.49
N VAL A 108 -18.66 17.98 -10.47
CA VAL A 108 -19.10 17.86 -9.09
C VAL A 108 -19.83 19.15 -8.74
N ASN A 109 -21.16 19.09 -8.66
CA ASN A 109 -22.02 20.28 -8.58
C ASN A 109 -21.68 21.29 -9.69
N GLU A 110 -21.21 22.49 -9.34
CA GLU A 110 -20.82 23.53 -10.33
C GLU A 110 -19.34 23.46 -10.75
N LYS A 111 -18.53 22.60 -10.12
CA LYS A 111 -17.09 22.48 -10.41
C LYS A 111 -16.82 21.38 -11.45
N GLU A 112 -16.17 21.75 -12.54
CA GLU A 112 -15.64 20.82 -13.53
C GLU A 112 -14.27 20.30 -13.13
N ILE A 113 -14.03 19.02 -13.37
CA ILE A 113 -12.73 18.35 -13.28
C ILE A 113 -12.26 18.10 -14.70
N LEU A 114 -11.14 18.70 -15.06
CA LEU A 114 -10.59 18.63 -16.41
C LEU A 114 -9.70 17.39 -16.58
N LEU A 115 -9.58 16.89 -17.81
CA LEU A 115 -8.73 15.74 -18.12
C LEU A 115 -7.27 15.95 -17.65
N SER A 116 -6.72 17.15 -17.81
CA SER A 116 -5.35 17.46 -17.35
C SER A 116 -5.19 17.35 -15.83
N GLU A 117 -6.23 17.67 -15.05
CA GLU A 117 -6.20 17.55 -13.59
C GLU A 117 -6.11 16.09 -13.14
N VAL A 118 -6.63 15.17 -13.96
CA VAL A 118 -6.55 13.72 -13.71
C VAL A 118 -5.23 13.14 -14.22
N LEU A 119 -4.82 13.52 -15.44
CA LEU A 119 -3.60 12.98 -16.06
C LEU A 119 -2.32 13.42 -15.37
N GLN A 120 -2.28 14.66 -14.85
CA GLN A 120 -1.08 15.17 -14.18
C GLN A 120 -0.64 14.30 -12.98
N PRO A 121 -1.49 13.95 -11.99
CA PRO A 121 -1.12 13.05 -10.91
C PRO A 121 -0.78 11.64 -11.40
N VAL A 122 -1.52 11.11 -12.40
CA VAL A 122 -1.25 9.78 -12.98
C VAL A 122 0.18 9.71 -13.52
N PHE A 123 0.57 10.67 -14.36
CA PHE A 123 1.91 10.69 -14.96
C PHE A 123 3.01 11.22 -14.04
N SER A 124 2.68 11.79 -12.89
CA SER A 124 3.65 12.14 -11.84
C SER A 124 3.95 10.98 -10.90
N ASN A 125 3.17 9.90 -10.96
CA ASN A 125 3.39 8.70 -10.14
C ASN A 125 4.58 7.88 -10.68
N GLN A 126 5.54 7.55 -9.80
CA GLN A 126 6.74 6.78 -10.19
C GLN A 126 6.42 5.40 -10.77
N GLN A 127 5.38 4.73 -10.27
CA GLN A 127 4.93 3.43 -10.81
C GLN A 127 4.41 3.57 -12.23
N THR A 128 3.62 4.62 -12.49
CA THR A 128 3.14 4.95 -13.84
C THR A 128 4.31 5.23 -14.79
N VAL A 129 5.27 6.04 -14.36
CA VAL A 129 6.47 6.34 -15.15
C VAL A 129 7.25 5.07 -15.49
N ALA A 130 7.43 4.17 -14.53
CA ALA A 130 8.10 2.89 -14.74
C ALA A 130 7.36 2.00 -15.74
N LEU A 131 6.02 1.93 -15.67
CA LEU A 131 5.20 1.19 -16.64
C LEU A 131 5.26 1.79 -18.04
N VAL A 132 5.23 3.12 -18.15
CA VAL A 132 5.38 3.82 -19.44
C VAL A 132 6.74 3.51 -20.08
N GLN A 133 7.84 3.52 -19.30
CA GLN A 133 9.18 3.16 -19.78
C GLN A 133 9.27 1.70 -20.25
N GLN A 134 8.44 0.81 -19.73
CA GLN A 134 8.33 -0.58 -20.15
C GLN A 134 7.38 -0.78 -21.35
N GLY A 135 6.82 0.27 -21.91
CA GLY A 135 5.84 0.20 -22.99
C GLY A 135 4.41 -0.15 -22.54
N LEU A 136 4.15 -0.15 -21.24
CA LEU A 136 2.87 -0.50 -20.62
C LEU A 136 2.05 0.73 -20.20
N GLY A 137 2.27 1.87 -20.86
CA GLY A 137 1.62 3.15 -20.51
C GLY A 137 0.09 3.11 -20.58
N GLU A 138 -0.47 2.37 -21.53
CA GLU A 138 -1.92 2.21 -21.65
C GLU A 138 -2.53 1.48 -20.46
N LEU A 139 -1.87 0.41 -19.98
CA LEU A 139 -2.25 -0.28 -18.76
C LEU A 139 -2.15 0.64 -17.53
N ALA A 140 -1.09 1.45 -17.44
CA ALA A 140 -0.93 2.39 -16.34
C ALA A 140 -2.10 3.39 -16.29
N VAL A 141 -2.49 3.96 -17.44
CA VAL A 141 -3.65 4.86 -17.52
C VAL A 141 -4.92 4.14 -17.11
N GLN A 142 -5.16 2.93 -17.64
CA GLN A 142 -6.36 2.15 -17.34
C GLN A 142 -6.52 1.86 -15.84
N PHE A 143 -5.42 1.58 -15.13
CA PHE A 143 -5.46 1.27 -13.70
C PHE A 143 -5.53 2.51 -12.81
N PHE A 144 -4.73 3.54 -13.10
CA PHE A 144 -4.59 4.68 -12.18
C PHE A 144 -5.57 5.83 -12.45
N LEU A 145 -6.08 5.96 -13.68
CA LEU A 145 -6.97 7.09 -14.03
C LEU A 145 -8.30 7.05 -13.26
N PRO A 146 -9.03 5.90 -13.15
CA PRO A 146 -10.28 5.84 -12.41
C PRO A 146 -10.09 6.23 -10.94
N GLN A 147 -9.10 5.65 -10.26
CA GLN A 147 -8.81 5.94 -8.86
C GLN A 147 -8.42 7.41 -8.65
N THR A 148 -7.64 7.97 -9.56
CA THR A 148 -7.25 9.39 -9.50
C THR A 148 -8.46 10.30 -9.67
N LEU A 149 -9.37 9.97 -10.60
CA LEU A 149 -10.60 10.72 -10.81
C LEU A 149 -11.49 10.69 -9.57
N GLU A 150 -11.69 9.51 -8.96
CA GLU A 150 -12.45 9.37 -7.71
C GLU A 150 -11.85 10.21 -6.58
N ASN A 151 -10.53 10.17 -6.39
CA ASN A 151 -9.83 10.98 -5.39
C ASN A 151 -10.01 12.49 -5.63
N LEU A 152 -10.09 12.92 -6.89
CA LEU A 152 -10.35 14.31 -7.24
C LEU A 152 -11.79 14.71 -6.93
N ILE A 153 -12.76 13.85 -7.21
CA ILE A 153 -14.17 14.04 -6.87
C ILE A 153 -14.32 14.18 -5.35
N ASP A 154 -13.75 13.26 -4.58
CA ASP A 154 -13.81 13.29 -3.12
C ASP A 154 -13.18 14.55 -2.56
N ARG A 155 -12.04 14.97 -3.12
CA ARG A 155 -11.39 16.22 -2.74
C ARG A 155 -12.27 17.44 -2.98
N GLU A 156 -12.94 17.55 -4.12
CA GLU A 156 -13.86 18.66 -4.39
C GLU A 156 -15.05 18.66 -3.43
N LEU A 157 -15.61 17.48 -3.13
CA LEU A 157 -16.70 17.33 -2.15
C LEU A 157 -16.27 17.77 -0.74
N LEU A 158 -15.07 17.37 -0.29
CA LEU A 158 -14.52 17.76 1.01
C LEU A 158 -14.24 19.26 1.08
N VAL A 159 -13.67 19.85 0.02
CA VAL A 159 -13.43 21.29 -0.06
C VAL A 159 -14.74 22.08 -0.02
N GLU A 160 -15.76 21.63 -0.71
CA GLU A 160 -17.07 22.26 -0.68
C GLU A 160 -17.71 22.15 0.71
N ALA A 161 -17.63 20.97 1.35
CA ALA A 161 -18.11 20.76 2.71
C ALA A 161 -17.35 21.63 3.72
N ALA A 162 -16.02 21.73 3.60
CA ALA A 162 -15.21 22.61 4.42
C ALA A 162 -15.65 24.08 4.33
N ARG A 163 -15.92 24.56 3.11
CA ARG A 163 -16.42 25.92 2.87
C ARG A 163 -17.81 26.14 3.49
N LYS A 164 -18.70 25.14 3.36
CA LYS A 164 -20.06 25.21 3.94
C LYS A 164 -20.05 25.11 5.46
N SER A 165 -19.02 24.55 6.08
CA SER A 165 -18.93 24.44 7.54
C SER A 165 -18.74 25.78 8.25
N GLY A 166 -18.42 26.86 7.52
CA GLY A 166 -18.16 28.18 8.07
C GLY A 166 -16.86 28.30 8.87
N LYS A 167 -16.01 27.25 8.87
CA LYS A 167 -14.72 27.22 9.57
C LYS A 167 -13.56 27.65 8.65
N PRO A 168 -12.55 28.33 9.17
CA PRO A 168 -11.44 28.84 8.37
C PRO A 168 -10.42 27.73 8.08
N PHE A 169 -10.60 27.00 6.97
CA PHE A 169 -9.58 26.11 6.42
C PHE A 169 -8.81 26.87 5.33
N ILE A 170 -7.49 26.95 5.48
CA ILE A 170 -6.60 27.76 4.61
C ILE A 170 -5.58 26.82 3.97
N GLY A 171 -5.30 27.02 2.69
CA GLY A 171 -4.31 26.27 1.93
C GLY A 171 -4.79 25.89 0.54
N SER A 172 -4.07 25.01 -0.10
CA SER A 172 -4.47 24.35 -1.36
C SER A 172 -5.72 23.49 -1.14
N LYS A 173 -6.38 23.09 -2.21
CA LYS A 173 -7.54 22.19 -2.12
C LYS A 173 -7.21 20.88 -1.38
N ALA A 174 -6.02 20.32 -1.60
CA ALA A 174 -5.58 19.10 -0.92
C ALA A 174 -5.42 19.33 0.59
N GLU A 175 -4.78 20.42 1.00
CA GLU A 175 -4.59 20.77 2.40
C GLU A 175 -5.93 21.08 3.10
N ILE A 176 -6.84 21.78 2.42
CA ILE A 176 -8.20 22.05 2.94
C ILE A 176 -8.97 20.75 3.14
N ALA A 177 -8.97 19.85 2.15
CA ALA A 177 -9.65 18.57 2.22
C ALA A 177 -9.10 17.70 3.37
N GLU A 178 -7.79 17.62 3.50
CA GLU A 178 -7.13 16.86 4.57
C GLU A 178 -7.39 17.47 5.96
N ALA A 179 -7.32 18.80 6.09
CA ALA A 179 -7.58 19.49 7.35
C ALA A 179 -9.06 19.33 7.77
N TYR A 180 -9.98 19.41 6.81
CA TYR A 180 -11.39 19.19 7.07
C TYR A 180 -11.68 17.74 7.47
N LEU A 181 -11.05 16.79 6.81
CA LEU A 181 -11.14 15.39 7.14
C LEU A 181 -10.69 15.11 8.58
N ARG A 182 -9.49 15.58 8.96
CA ARG A 182 -9.01 15.48 10.35
C ARG A 182 -9.95 16.13 11.36
N TYR A 183 -10.58 17.23 10.96
CA TYR A 183 -11.56 17.91 11.80
C TYR A 183 -12.81 17.05 12.04
N GLU A 184 -13.36 16.41 10.99
CA GLU A 184 -14.56 15.55 11.10
C GLU A 184 -14.27 14.24 11.87
N THR A 185 -13.03 13.72 11.80
CA THR A 185 -12.64 12.47 12.46
C THR A 185 -11.95 12.67 13.82
N ARG A 186 -11.79 13.91 14.30
CA ARG A 186 -11.03 14.23 15.51
C ARG A 186 -11.53 13.56 16.80
N ASP A 187 -12.84 13.26 16.86
CA ASP A 187 -13.48 12.67 18.03
C ASP A 187 -13.66 11.14 17.89
N VAL A 188 -13.11 10.55 16.82
CA VAL A 188 -13.15 9.09 16.61
C VAL A 188 -12.08 8.44 17.49
N THR A 189 -12.54 7.61 18.42
CA THR A 189 -11.68 6.81 19.30
C THR A 189 -12.12 5.36 19.25
N ALA A 190 -11.23 4.43 19.56
CA ALA A 190 -11.56 3.03 19.73
C ALA A 190 -11.52 2.63 21.20
N SER A 191 -12.60 1.99 21.68
CA SER A 191 -12.62 1.38 23.01
C SER A 191 -11.69 0.14 23.05
N GLU A 192 -11.37 -0.34 24.26
CA GLU A 192 -10.58 -1.57 24.40
C GLU A 192 -11.29 -2.80 23.79
N GLU A 193 -12.62 -2.85 23.88
CA GLU A 193 -13.42 -3.92 23.28
C GLU A 193 -13.30 -3.89 21.74
N GLU A 194 -13.45 -2.71 21.12
CA GLU A 194 -13.27 -2.52 19.68
C GLU A 194 -11.84 -2.86 19.23
N ALA A 195 -10.82 -2.49 20.02
CA ALA A 195 -9.43 -2.83 19.74
C ALA A 195 -9.19 -4.36 19.82
N ARG A 196 -9.77 -5.05 20.79
CA ARG A 196 -9.68 -6.51 20.90
C ARG A 196 -10.40 -7.21 19.73
N ALA A 197 -11.58 -6.73 19.35
CA ALA A 197 -12.29 -7.24 18.18
C ALA A 197 -11.46 -7.05 16.90
N PHE A 198 -10.93 -5.85 16.67
CA PHE A 198 -10.08 -5.54 15.52
C PHE A 198 -8.83 -6.44 15.45
N TYR A 199 -8.17 -6.70 16.59
CA TYR A 199 -7.04 -7.60 16.67
C TYR A 199 -7.43 -9.03 16.26
N SER A 200 -8.55 -9.54 16.77
CA SER A 200 -9.02 -10.90 16.47
C SER A 200 -9.47 -11.09 15.03
N GLU A 201 -10.03 -10.05 14.43
CA GLU A 201 -10.49 -10.06 13.03
C GLU A 201 -9.34 -9.85 12.03
N ASN A 202 -8.24 -9.22 12.47
CA ASN A 202 -7.11 -8.86 11.61
C ASN A 202 -5.77 -9.42 12.09
N PRO A 203 -5.64 -10.72 12.36
CA PRO A 203 -4.41 -11.31 12.92
C PRO A 203 -3.19 -11.11 12.01
N ALA A 204 -3.41 -11.03 10.70
CA ALA A 204 -2.34 -10.83 9.72
C ALA A 204 -1.60 -9.49 9.89
N LEU A 205 -2.27 -8.43 10.37
CA LEU A 205 -1.66 -7.12 10.61
C LEU A 205 -0.67 -7.12 11.79
N PHE A 206 -0.83 -8.06 12.72
CA PHE A 206 -0.06 -8.15 13.96
C PHE A 206 0.91 -9.33 13.98
N THR A 207 0.74 -10.28 13.05
CA THR A 207 1.61 -11.45 12.96
C THR A 207 3.03 -11.04 12.54
N VAL A 208 4.02 -11.45 13.32
CA VAL A 208 5.43 -11.35 12.96
C VAL A 208 5.73 -12.48 11.97
N PRO A 209 6.16 -12.20 10.74
CA PRO A 209 6.43 -13.24 9.76
C PRO A 209 7.64 -14.08 10.18
N ALA A 210 7.65 -15.35 9.78
CA ALA A 210 8.80 -16.21 9.95
C ALA A 210 10.05 -15.60 9.32
N SER A 211 11.18 -15.72 9.99
CA SER A 211 12.46 -15.22 9.49
C SER A 211 13.58 -16.24 9.76
N ALA A 212 14.69 -16.12 9.05
CA ALA A 212 15.84 -16.98 9.21
C ALA A 212 17.14 -16.17 9.14
N LYS A 213 18.12 -16.52 9.97
CA LYS A 213 19.50 -16.06 9.80
C LYS A 213 20.20 -17.00 8.85
N VAL A 214 20.72 -16.48 7.77
CA VAL A 214 21.27 -17.28 6.67
C VAL A 214 22.61 -16.74 6.18
N ILE A 215 23.44 -17.63 5.68
CA ILE A 215 24.62 -17.32 4.86
C ILE A 215 24.38 -17.97 3.51
N GLY A 216 24.42 -17.18 2.43
CA GLY A 216 24.16 -17.65 1.07
C GLY A 216 25.28 -17.32 0.11
N VAL A 217 25.56 -18.24 -0.79
CA VAL A 217 26.46 -18.05 -1.94
C VAL A 217 25.67 -18.38 -3.22
N ASN A 218 25.89 -17.61 -4.28
CA ASN A 218 25.30 -17.92 -5.58
C ASN A 218 26.38 -18.10 -6.65
N PHE A 219 26.11 -18.99 -7.59
CA PHE A 219 27.00 -19.36 -8.68
C PHE A 219 26.30 -19.15 -10.01
N LYS A 220 27.08 -18.92 -11.09
CA LYS A 220 26.53 -18.84 -12.44
C LYS A 220 26.31 -20.22 -13.05
N GLU A 221 27.13 -21.20 -12.65
CA GLU A 221 27.10 -22.57 -13.20
C GLU A 221 26.81 -23.59 -12.10
N GLU A 222 25.99 -24.58 -12.44
CA GLU A 222 25.58 -25.65 -11.52
C GLU A 222 26.78 -26.48 -11.03
N ALA A 223 27.74 -26.73 -11.91
CA ALA A 223 28.95 -27.49 -11.59
C ALA A 223 29.77 -26.85 -10.48
N GLN A 224 29.86 -25.52 -10.48
CA GLN A 224 30.53 -24.76 -9.43
C GLN A 224 29.78 -24.83 -8.11
N ALA A 225 28.46 -24.76 -8.15
CA ALA A 225 27.64 -24.89 -6.95
C ALA A 225 27.68 -26.31 -6.36
N LYS A 226 27.76 -27.35 -7.20
CA LYS A 226 27.87 -28.74 -6.70
C LYS A 226 29.26 -29.08 -6.14
N ALA A 227 30.29 -28.35 -6.54
CA ALA A 227 31.66 -28.54 -6.07
C ALA A 227 31.97 -27.78 -4.77
N PHE A 228 31.13 -26.86 -4.36
CA PHE A 228 31.24 -26.07 -3.15
C PHE A 228 30.67 -26.80 -1.94
#